data_4f2bb7c1bb553338605b0e36ec542cdb
#
_entry.id   4f2bb7c1bb553338605b0e36ec542cdb
#
_cell.length_a   1.000
_cell.length_b   1.000
_cell.length_c   1.000
_cell.angle_alpha   90.00
_cell.angle_beta   90.00
_cell.angle_gamma   90.00
#
_symmetry.space_group_name_H-M   'P 1'
#
loop_
_entity.id
_entity.type
_entity.pdbx_description
1 polymer ?
#
loop_
_entity_poly.entity_id
_entity_poly.type
_entity_poly.pdbx_seq_one_letter_code
_entity_poly.pdbx_strand_id
1 'polypeptide(L)'
;VAVMTAGIGQVFGLFAIIIFSGAVIAKILEEQGQVAEIVSDLRNWLKTPAAISGFSGYLLALPVACSITAFIILEPIVGSLGSGESRRAWLALAAIGSLISFGLVYPTPVTIPLIKSLMAGQSPFIYEVVAVTLSLILLAGIIVFRPGAASALPGEAAPRGGAEPPGEGSSSFHYRAWAPFAAIILAIPLGAALGLSTGSLIQVIMLAGAVTALILAPPPVRVSGLHRGAKHAGLIIFDICGAGALAAVILESGFAGAVLGEISMIAPLLAAPFILAALLQTAQGSRVVTAVISAEVLRGTAVAAALHPIALVLMVIAGTFVFSYVTDPFFWIVKHATGDGYREMITGYTLPVAACGLVIFCAALILQGLLL
;
A
#
# COMPACT_ATOMS: atom_id res chain seq x y z
N VAL A 1 -1.63 24.66 -19.46
CA VAL A 1 -1.71 23.38 -20.18
C VAL A 1 -0.34 22.72 -20.20
N ALA A 2 0.73 23.38 -20.68
CA ALA A 2 2.08 22.79 -20.79
C ALA A 2 2.60 22.25 -19.44
N VAL A 3 2.40 22.97 -18.34
CA VAL A 3 2.79 22.54 -16.98
C VAL A 3 2.04 21.25 -16.58
N MET A 4 0.72 21.21 -16.82
CA MET A 4 -0.09 20.03 -16.52
C MET A 4 0.35 18.81 -17.32
N THR A 5 0.58 18.97 -18.63
CA THR A 5 1.03 17.86 -19.49
C THR A 5 2.41 17.35 -19.11
N ALA A 6 3.32 18.23 -18.66
CA ALA A 6 4.62 17.81 -18.13
C ALA A 6 4.48 16.99 -16.85
N GLY A 7 3.62 17.42 -15.91
CA GLY A 7 3.33 16.66 -14.68
C GLY A 7 2.70 15.29 -14.95
N ILE A 8 1.75 15.21 -15.89
CA ILE A 8 1.17 13.94 -16.35
C ILE A 8 2.25 13.01 -16.89
N GLY A 9 3.09 13.51 -17.81
CA GLY A 9 4.13 12.70 -18.44
C GLY A 9 5.18 12.18 -17.46
N GLN A 10 5.57 12.99 -16.48
CA GLN A 10 6.49 12.60 -15.43
C GLN A 10 5.95 11.43 -14.60
N VAL A 11 4.71 11.53 -14.16
CA VAL A 11 4.05 10.52 -13.32
C VAL A 11 3.74 9.26 -14.13
N PHE A 12 3.27 9.38 -15.36
CA PHE A 12 3.05 8.26 -16.25
C PHE A 12 4.33 7.45 -16.46
N GLY A 13 5.44 8.10 -16.78
CA GLY A 13 6.74 7.44 -16.97
C GLY A 13 7.24 6.69 -15.74
N LEU A 14 6.87 7.17 -14.54
CA LEU A 14 7.25 6.52 -13.29
C LEU A 14 6.44 5.26 -12.97
N PHE A 15 5.13 5.31 -13.20
CA PHE A 15 4.19 4.37 -12.62
C PHE A 15 3.54 3.41 -13.60
N ALA A 16 3.47 3.74 -14.90
CA ALA A 16 2.66 2.98 -15.85
C ALA A 16 3.01 1.49 -15.89
N ILE A 17 4.29 1.13 -16.01
CA ILE A 17 4.74 -0.26 -16.07
C ILE A 17 4.51 -0.97 -14.73
N ILE A 18 4.76 -0.28 -13.61
CA ILE A 18 4.62 -0.86 -12.26
C ILE A 18 3.17 -1.21 -11.99
N ILE A 19 2.25 -0.25 -12.21
CA ILE A 19 0.82 -0.43 -11.97
C ILE A 19 0.23 -1.46 -12.94
N PHE A 20 0.63 -1.40 -14.22
CA PHE A 20 0.20 -2.38 -15.21
C PHE A 20 0.61 -3.80 -14.81
N SER A 21 1.88 -4.00 -14.45
CA SER A 21 2.41 -5.30 -14.03
C SER A 21 1.69 -5.82 -12.79
N GLY A 22 1.52 -4.98 -11.76
CA GLY A 22 0.79 -5.35 -10.55
C GLY A 22 -0.66 -5.72 -10.81
N ALA A 23 -1.36 -4.96 -11.65
CA ALA A 23 -2.75 -5.24 -12.01
C ALA A 23 -2.89 -6.56 -12.80
N VAL A 24 -1.95 -6.86 -13.69
CA VAL A 24 -1.91 -8.13 -14.44
C VAL A 24 -1.69 -9.30 -13.49
N ILE A 25 -0.70 -9.21 -12.58
CA ILE A 25 -0.46 -10.25 -11.56
C ILE A 25 -1.75 -10.49 -10.76
N ALA A 26 -2.35 -9.43 -10.23
CA ALA A 26 -3.55 -9.51 -9.41
C ALA A 26 -4.70 -10.22 -10.14
N LYS A 27 -4.97 -9.83 -11.40
CA LYS A 27 -6.09 -10.41 -12.16
C LYS A 27 -5.85 -11.86 -12.57
N ILE A 28 -4.63 -12.25 -12.86
CA ILE A 28 -4.28 -13.65 -13.14
C ILE A 28 -4.44 -14.51 -11.89
N LEU A 29 -3.93 -14.06 -10.74
CA LEU A 29 -4.08 -14.78 -9.48
C LEU A 29 -5.55 -14.92 -9.06
N GLU A 30 -6.34 -13.85 -9.24
CA GLU A 30 -7.78 -13.83 -8.97
C GLU A 30 -8.52 -14.86 -9.83
N GLU A 31 -8.31 -14.85 -11.15
CA GLU A 31 -9.00 -15.76 -12.09
C GLU A 31 -8.64 -17.24 -11.91
N GLN A 32 -7.45 -17.52 -11.39
CA GLN A 32 -7.01 -18.89 -11.10
C GLN A 32 -7.36 -19.35 -9.69
N GLY A 33 -8.00 -18.51 -8.85
CA GLY A 33 -8.26 -18.83 -7.45
C GLY A 33 -6.99 -18.90 -6.56
N GLN A 34 -5.83 -18.52 -7.10
CA GLN A 34 -4.54 -18.62 -6.43
C GLN A 34 -4.41 -17.73 -5.19
N VAL A 35 -5.23 -16.68 -5.11
CA VAL A 35 -5.29 -15.87 -3.89
C VAL A 35 -5.80 -16.68 -2.70
N ALA A 36 -6.80 -17.55 -2.92
CA ALA A 36 -7.29 -18.47 -1.89
C ALA A 36 -6.24 -19.50 -1.50
N GLU A 37 -5.43 -19.99 -2.45
CA GLU A 37 -4.30 -20.89 -2.21
C GLU A 37 -3.24 -20.22 -1.33
N ILE A 38 -2.87 -18.96 -1.60
CA ILE A 38 -1.94 -18.17 -0.77
C ILE A 38 -2.49 -18.03 0.66
N VAL A 39 -3.76 -17.66 0.81
CA VAL A 39 -4.39 -17.55 2.13
C VAL A 39 -4.41 -18.90 2.85
N SER A 40 -4.64 -20.01 2.12
CA SER A 40 -4.58 -21.38 2.67
C SER A 40 -3.16 -21.71 3.17
N ASP A 41 -2.13 -21.39 2.39
CA ASP A 41 -0.74 -21.60 2.82
C ASP A 41 -0.41 -20.75 4.07
N LEU A 42 -0.89 -19.51 4.13
CA LEU A 42 -0.74 -18.66 5.32
C LEU A 42 -1.42 -19.24 6.56
N ARG A 43 -2.57 -19.96 6.41
CA ARG A 43 -3.22 -20.66 7.54
C ARG A 43 -2.35 -21.76 8.15
N ASN A 44 -1.47 -22.37 7.36
CA ASN A 44 -0.52 -23.35 7.87
C ASN A 44 0.59 -22.73 8.73
N TRP A 45 0.93 -21.46 8.48
CA TRP A 45 1.98 -20.73 9.19
C TRP A 45 1.44 -19.87 10.33
N LEU A 46 0.26 -19.29 10.14
CA LEU A 46 -0.36 -18.36 11.09
C LEU A 46 -1.56 -19.04 11.76
N LYS A 47 -1.51 -19.12 13.09
CA LYS A 47 -2.49 -19.88 13.89
C LYS A 47 -3.79 -19.13 14.18
N THR A 48 -3.83 -17.81 13.97
CA THR A 48 -5.00 -16.99 14.31
C THR A 48 -5.63 -16.35 13.08
N PRO A 49 -6.96 -16.33 12.94
CA PRO A 49 -7.64 -15.69 11.82
C PRO A 49 -7.30 -14.20 11.68
N ALA A 50 -7.06 -13.55 12.81
CA ALA A 50 -6.62 -12.15 12.83
C ALA A 50 -5.26 -11.96 12.13
N ALA A 51 -4.27 -12.81 12.45
CA ALA A 51 -2.96 -12.77 11.81
C ALA A 51 -3.07 -13.12 10.31
N ILE A 52 -3.84 -14.15 9.96
CA ILE A 52 -4.09 -14.54 8.57
C ILE A 52 -4.66 -13.35 7.80
N SER A 53 -5.70 -12.71 8.33
CA SER A 53 -6.37 -11.59 7.67
C SER A 53 -5.44 -10.39 7.48
N GLY A 54 -4.78 -9.93 8.53
CA GLY A 54 -3.86 -8.80 8.48
C GLY A 54 -2.67 -9.05 7.56
N PHE A 55 -2.07 -10.24 7.66
CA PHE A 55 -0.90 -10.59 6.86
C PHE A 55 -1.23 -10.85 5.38
N SER A 56 -2.41 -11.41 5.08
CA SER A 56 -2.88 -11.56 3.70
C SER A 56 -3.06 -10.20 3.02
N GLY A 57 -3.67 -9.23 3.73
CA GLY A 57 -3.78 -7.85 3.23
C GLY A 57 -2.42 -7.22 2.98
N TYR A 58 -1.52 -7.36 3.95
CA TYR A 58 -0.15 -6.85 3.87
C TYR A 58 0.61 -7.42 2.66
N LEU A 59 0.60 -8.72 2.48
CA LEU A 59 1.32 -9.39 1.39
C LEU A 59 0.74 -9.06 0.02
N LEU A 60 -0.59 -9.09 -0.12
CA LEU A 60 -1.19 -8.93 -1.44
C LEU A 60 -1.11 -7.49 -1.95
N ALA A 61 -1.11 -6.49 -1.08
CA ALA A 61 -1.06 -5.09 -1.49
C ALA A 61 0.26 -4.70 -2.16
N LEU A 62 1.36 -5.38 -1.88
CA LEU A 62 2.67 -5.10 -2.45
C LEU A 62 2.72 -5.36 -3.96
N PRO A 63 2.49 -6.60 -4.45
CA PRO A 63 2.56 -6.88 -5.88
C PRO A 63 1.39 -6.27 -6.66
N VAL A 64 0.23 -6.10 -6.01
CA VAL A 64 -0.94 -5.44 -6.63
C VAL A 64 -0.71 -3.92 -6.77
N ALA A 65 0.23 -3.37 -6.00
CA ALA A 65 0.53 -1.93 -5.93
C ALA A 65 -0.72 -1.06 -5.65
N CYS A 66 -1.73 -1.64 -4.97
CA CYS A 66 -2.99 -0.97 -4.64
C CYS A 66 -3.66 -1.64 -3.44
N SER A 67 -3.82 -0.91 -2.34
CA SER A 67 -4.47 -1.41 -1.13
C SER A 67 -5.96 -1.73 -1.34
N ILE A 68 -6.65 -0.91 -2.13
CA ILE A 68 -8.07 -1.08 -2.44
C ILE A 68 -8.29 -2.39 -3.20
N THR A 69 -7.53 -2.61 -4.26
CA THR A 69 -7.65 -3.83 -5.08
C THR A 69 -7.31 -5.08 -4.29
N ALA A 70 -6.24 -5.04 -3.49
CA ALA A 70 -5.85 -6.15 -2.63
C ALA A 70 -6.97 -6.51 -1.65
N PHE A 71 -7.59 -5.51 -1.04
CA PHE A 71 -8.69 -5.71 -0.11
C PHE A 71 -9.94 -6.30 -0.80
N ILE A 72 -10.35 -5.76 -1.96
CA ILE A 72 -11.52 -6.25 -2.70
C ILE A 72 -11.34 -7.73 -3.09
N ILE A 73 -10.14 -8.13 -3.50
CA ILE A 73 -9.83 -9.53 -3.85
C ILE A 73 -9.89 -10.43 -2.59
N LEU A 74 -9.44 -9.92 -1.45
CA LEU A 74 -9.41 -10.67 -0.18
C LEU A 74 -10.76 -10.70 0.54
N GLU A 75 -11.64 -9.73 0.31
CA GLU A 75 -12.91 -9.61 1.02
C GLU A 75 -13.72 -10.91 1.06
N PRO A 76 -14.00 -11.61 -0.07
CA PRO A 76 -14.77 -12.85 -0.03
C PRO A 76 -14.04 -13.97 0.73
N ILE A 77 -12.72 -14.04 0.64
CA ILE A 77 -11.90 -15.09 1.25
C ILE A 77 -11.82 -14.85 2.77
N VAL A 78 -11.43 -13.66 3.20
CA VAL A 78 -11.34 -13.29 4.62
C VAL A 78 -12.72 -13.26 5.25
N GLY A 79 -13.72 -12.80 4.52
CA GLY A 79 -15.12 -12.78 4.95
C GLY A 79 -15.70 -14.15 5.23
N SER A 80 -15.20 -15.21 4.57
CA SER A 80 -15.62 -16.59 4.80
C SER A 80 -14.98 -17.23 6.05
N LEU A 81 -13.92 -16.65 6.60
CA LEU A 81 -13.24 -17.18 7.80
C LEU A 81 -14.10 -17.06 9.08
N GLY A 82 -15.14 -16.20 9.09
CA GLY A 82 -15.98 -16.01 10.26
C GLY A 82 -17.31 -15.34 9.97
N SER A 83 -18.07 -15.07 11.03
CA SER A 83 -19.38 -14.44 10.96
C SER A 83 -19.51 -13.31 11.98
N GLY A 84 -20.50 -12.45 11.77
CA GLY A 84 -20.85 -11.39 12.71
C GLY A 84 -19.69 -10.42 13.00
N GLU A 85 -19.41 -10.21 14.26
CA GLU A 85 -18.38 -9.28 14.74
C GLU A 85 -16.96 -9.70 14.37
N SER A 86 -16.65 -10.99 14.40
CA SER A 86 -15.35 -11.52 14.02
C SER A 86 -15.06 -11.27 12.54
N ARG A 87 -16.04 -11.49 11.65
CA ARG A 87 -15.90 -11.19 10.21
C ARG A 87 -15.54 -9.72 9.99
N ARG A 88 -16.25 -8.80 10.65
CA ARG A 88 -15.96 -7.36 10.54
C ARG A 88 -14.56 -7.01 11.01
N ALA A 89 -14.15 -7.55 12.16
CA ALA A 89 -12.82 -7.33 12.71
C ALA A 89 -11.72 -7.82 11.76
N TRP A 90 -11.88 -9.00 11.16
CA TRP A 90 -10.88 -9.56 10.25
C TRP A 90 -10.82 -8.84 8.90
N LEU A 91 -11.96 -8.42 8.35
CA LEU A 91 -11.98 -7.58 7.16
C LEU A 91 -11.26 -6.24 7.39
N ALA A 92 -11.52 -5.60 8.53
CA ALA A 92 -10.81 -4.37 8.85
C ALA A 92 -9.31 -4.60 9.10
N LEU A 93 -8.88 -5.78 9.65
CA LEU A 93 -7.47 -6.14 9.75
C LEU A 93 -6.83 -6.33 8.38
N ALA A 94 -7.51 -7.00 7.44
CA ALA A 94 -7.04 -7.14 6.07
C ALA A 94 -6.87 -5.77 5.38
N ALA A 95 -7.83 -4.85 5.59
CA ALA A 95 -7.76 -3.49 5.07
C ALA A 95 -6.57 -2.71 5.68
N ILE A 96 -6.39 -2.74 7.00
CA ILE A 96 -5.29 -2.04 7.67
C ILE A 96 -3.95 -2.66 7.27
N GLY A 97 -3.84 -3.99 7.19
CA GLY A 97 -2.64 -4.67 6.72
C GLY A 97 -2.24 -4.25 5.31
N SER A 98 -3.21 -4.17 4.39
CA SER A 98 -2.96 -3.70 3.01
C SER A 98 -2.51 -2.23 2.97
N LEU A 99 -3.05 -1.39 3.86
CA LEU A 99 -2.63 0.01 3.96
C LEU A 99 -1.22 0.17 4.50
N ILE A 100 -0.84 -0.61 5.52
CA ILE A 100 0.47 -0.52 6.15
C ILE A 100 1.56 -0.85 5.11
N SER A 101 1.43 -1.96 4.38
CA SER A 101 2.42 -2.31 3.37
C SER A 101 2.42 -1.34 2.19
N PHE A 102 1.25 -0.99 1.66
CA PHE A 102 1.11 -0.06 0.56
C PHE A 102 1.64 1.34 0.87
N GLY A 103 1.51 1.80 2.12
CA GLY A 103 1.95 3.13 2.54
C GLY A 103 3.43 3.21 2.89
N LEU A 104 4.04 2.12 3.39
CA LEU A 104 5.40 2.13 3.93
C LEU A 104 6.43 1.42 3.06
N VAL A 105 6.09 0.24 2.53
CA VAL A 105 7.06 -0.63 1.86
C VAL A 105 7.34 -0.13 0.44
N TYR A 106 8.60 -0.12 0.06
CA TYR A 106 9.03 0.22 -1.30
C TYR A 106 9.12 -1.06 -2.15
N PRO A 107 8.77 -1.06 -3.43
CA PRO A 107 8.32 0.06 -4.24
C PRO A 107 6.78 0.11 -4.40
N THR A 108 6.14 1.10 -3.81
CA THR A 108 4.71 1.34 -4.01
C THR A 108 4.45 2.71 -4.62
N PRO A 109 3.27 2.96 -5.18
CA PRO A 109 2.90 4.29 -5.69
C PRO A 109 2.97 5.42 -4.65
N VAL A 110 2.93 5.10 -3.35
CA VAL A 110 3.12 6.08 -2.27
C VAL A 110 4.60 6.39 -2.05
N THR A 111 5.43 5.36 -1.98
CA THR A 111 6.85 5.51 -1.59
C THR A 111 7.77 5.94 -2.73
N ILE A 112 7.46 5.53 -3.97
CA ILE A 112 8.28 5.85 -5.15
C ILE A 112 8.50 7.36 -5.35
N PRO A 113 7.46 8.24 -5.38
CA PRO A 113 7.67 9.67 -5.58
C PRO A 113 8.46 10.29 -4.44
N LEU A 114 8.20 9.88 -3.20
CA LEU A 114 8.90 10.38 -2.02
C LEU A 114 10.39 10.05 -2.06
N ILE A 115 10.72 8.78 -2.30
CA ILE A 115 12.12 8.33 -2.35
C ILE A 115 12.86 8.99 -3.53
N LYS A 116 12.23 9.04 -4.70
CA LYS A 116 12.85 9.63 -5.88
C LYS A 116 13.12 11.13 -5.72
N SER A 117 12.21 11.88 -5.11
CA SER A 117 12.32 13.34 -4.97
C SER A 117 13.08 13.77 -3.73
N LEU A 118 12.91 13.08 -2.60
CA LEU A 118 13.45 13.49 -1.30
C LEU A 118 14.72 12.74 -0.88
N MET A 119 15.00 11.55 -1.49
CA MET A 119 16.22 10.77 -1.26
C MET A 119 17.07 10.67 -2.53
N ALA A 120 17.05 11.70 -3.38
CA ALA A 120 17.77 11.69 -4.65
C ALA A 120 19.27 11.39 -4.45
N GLY A 121 19.78 10.41 -5.21
CA GLY A 121 21.18 9.96 -5.12
C GLY A 121 21.49 8.99 -3.97
N GLN A 122 20.53 8.67 -3.10
CA GLN A 122 20.70 7.68 -2.02
C GLN A 122 20.11 6.33 -2.42
N SER A 123 20.70 5.24 -1.88
CA SER A 123 20.11 3.91 -2.04
C SER A 123 18.83 3.78 -1.20
N PRO A 124 17.73 3.28 -1.77
CA PRO A 124 16.51 3.02 -1.03
C PRO A 124 16.63 1.86 -0.02
N PHE A 125 17.73 1.11 -0.03
CA PHE A 125 17.89 -0.10 0.78
C PHE A 125 17.78 0.17 2.30
N ILE A 126 18.44 1.22 2.80
CA ILE A 126 18.36 1.56 4.24
C ILE A 126 16.95 1.98 4.62
N TYR A 127 16.29 2.77 3.77
CA TYR A 127 14.88 3.10 3.96
C TYR A 127 14.03 1.83 4.03
N GLU A 128 14.25 0.88 3.12
CA GLU A 128 13.46 -0.34 3.03
C GLU A 128 13.60 -1.21 4.29
N VAL A 129 14.80 -1.34 4.83
CA VAL A 129 15.02 -2.06 6.11
C VAL A 129 14.21 -1.42 7.24
N VAL A 130 14.24 -0.09 7.34
CA VAL A 130 13.47 0.66 8.35
C VAL A 130 11.97 0.50 8.10
N ALA A 131 11.53 0.68 6.86
CA ALA A 131 10.12 0.65 6.49
C ALA A 131 9.49 -0.74 6.68
N VAL A 132 10.16 -1.81 6.26
CA VAL A 132 9.69 -3.19 6.46
C VAL A 132 9.64 -3.52 7.95
N THR A 133 10.68 -3.20 8.71
CA THR A 133 10.70 -3.45 10.16
C THR A 133 9.56 -2.71 10.85
N LEU A 134 9.40 -1.42 10.58
CA LEU A 134 8.33 -0.60 11.17
C LEU A 134 6.94 -1.10 10.75
N SER A 135 6.75 -1.47 9.48
CA SER A 135 5.48 -1.97 8.98
C SER A 135 5.08 -3.31 9.62
N LEU A 136 6.03 -4.21 9.87
CA LEU A 136 5.77 -5.47 10.57
C LEU A 136 5.45 -5.24 12.05
N ILE A 137 6.13 -4.30 12.71
CA ILE A 137 5.82 -3.90 14.09
C ILE A 137 4.40 -3.32 14.18
N LEU A 138 4.02 -2.44 13.26
CA LEU A 138 2.67 -1.88 13.20
C LEU A 138 1.62 -2.96 12.97
N LEU A 139 1.85 -3.86 12.02
CA LEU A 139 0.96 -4.97 11.71
C LEU A 139 0.77 -5.88 12.94
N ALA A 140 1.87 -6.27 13.59
CA ALA A 140 1.82 -7.06 14.81
C ALA A 140 1.07 -6.33 15.94
N GLY A 141 1.34 -5.04 16.12
CA GLY A 141 0.65 -4.20 17.09
C GLY A 141 -0.87 -4.17 16.86
N ILE A 142 -1.31 -3.91 15.64
CA ILE A 142 -2.74 -3.88 15.32
C ILE A 142 -3.40 -5.25 15.50
N ILE A 143 -2.72 -6.34 15.16
CA ILE A 143 -3.24 -7.70 15.37
C ILE A 143 -3.40 -8.00 16.86
N VAL A 144 -2.43 -7.63 17.68
CA VAL A 144 -2.41 -7.92 19.14
C VAL A 144 -3.40 -7.04 19.91
N PHE A 145 -3.43 -5.75 19.61
CA PHE A 145 -4.22 -4.77 20.41
C PHE A 145 -5.68 -4.62 19.96
N ARG A 146 -6.13 -5.33 18.90
CA ARG A 146 -7.50 -5.20 18.43
C ARG A 146 -8.47 -6.04 19.26
N PRO A 147 -9.49 -5.43 19.92
CA PRO A 147 -10.54 -6.17 20.60
C PRO A 147 -11.34 -7.04 19.60
N GLY A 148 -11.64 -8.27 19.96
CA GLY A 148 -12.38 -9.22 19.11
C GLY A 148 -11.53 -9.98 18.08
N ALA A 149 -10.25 -9.63 17.91
CA ALA A 149 -9.34 -10.38 17.01
C ALA A 149 -8.90 -11.73 17.60
N ALA A 150 -8.94 -11.87 18.93
CA ALA A 150 -8.49 -13.05 19.65
C ALA A 150 -9.53 -14.20 19.71
N SER A 151 -10.71 -14.03 19.08
CA SER A 151 -11.68 -15.13 19.01
C SER A 151 -11.07 -16.30 18.26
N ALA A 152 -10.94 -17.43 18.96
CA ALA A 152 -10.50 -18.69 18.37
C ALA A 152 -11.34 -19.03 17.14
N LEU A 153 -10.76 -19.77 16.20
CA LEU A 153 -11.52 -20.38 15.12
C LEU A 153 -12.79 -21.02 15.72
N PRO A 154 -14.01 -20.68 15.25
CA PRO A 154 -15.19 -21.41 15.66
C PRO A 154 -14.94 -22.87 15.32
N GLY A 155 -14.89 -23.72 16.33
CA GLY A 155 -14.99 -25.15 16.10
C GLY A 155 -16.27 -25.40 15.31
N GLU A 156 -16.16 -25.96 14.12
CA GLU A 156 -17.22 -26.60 13.34
C GLU A 156 -18.62 -25.92 13.33
N ALA A 157 -18.72 -24.69 12.86
CA ALA A 157 -19.97 -24.21 12.32
C ALA A 157 -19.83 -24.10 10.80
N ALA A 158 -20.36 -25.10 10.11
CA ALA A 158 -20.39 -25.17 8.66
C ALA A 158 -20.96 -23.87 8.05
N PRO A 159 -20.37 -23.31 6.96
CA PRO A 159 -20.87 -22.13 6.30
C PRO A 159 -22.21 -22.45 5.64
N ARG A 160 -23.24 -21.75 6.06
CA ARG A 160 -24.51 -21.69 5.32
C ARG A 160 -24.33 -20.68 4.18
N GLY A 161 -24.06 -21.18 2.99
CA GLY A 161 -24.10 -20.37 1.77
C GLY A 161 -22.95 -20.62 0.82
N GLY A 162 -23.05 -21.60 -0.04
CA GLY A 162 -22.73 -21.70 -1.45
C GLY A 162 -21.34 -21.41 -2.00
N ALA A 163 -20.29 -21.38 -1.19
CA ALA A 163 -18.92 -21.60 -1.65
C ALA A 163 -18.36 -22.74 -0.83
N GLU A 164 -18.08 -23.88 -1.47
CA GLU A 164 -17.35 -24.97 -0.82
C GLU A 164 -16.03 -24.39 -0.27
N PRO A 165 -15.72 -24.65 1.03
CA PRO A 165 -14.38 -24.36 1.53
C PRO A 165 -13.39 -25.15 0.66
N PRO A 166 -12.22 -24.58 0.30
CA PRO A 166 -11.18 -25.32 -0.41
C PRO A 166 -10.92 -26.58 0.40
N GLY A 167 -11.06 -27.75 -0.23
CA GLY A 167 -11.09 -29.05 0.40
C GLY A 167 -10.01 -29.22 1.46
N GLU A 168 -10.41 -29.79 2.59
CA GLU A 168 -9.48 -30.42 3.55
C GLU A 168 -8.69 -31.48 2.80
N GLY A 169 -7.42 -31.19 2.52
CA GLY A 169 -6.57 -32.26 2.00
C GLY A 169 -5.63 -31.93 0.87
N SER A 170 -4.74 -30.99 1.06
CA SER A 170 -3.36 -31.22 0.65
C SER A 170 -2.44 -30.30 1.45
N SER A 171 -1.57 -30.89 2.24
CA SER A 171 -0.46 -30.22 2.91
C SER A 171 0.63 -29.78 1.91
N SER A 172 0.32 -29.69 0.63
CA SER A 172 1.24 -29.30 -0.40
C SER A 172 1.22 -27.77 -0.58
N PHE A 173 2.38 -27.17 -0.42
CA PHE A 173 2.59 -25.74 -0.69
C PHE A 173 2.27 -25.39 -2.14
N HIS A 174 1.48 -24.34 -2.37
CA HIS A 174 1.00 -23.92 -3.69
C HIS A 174 2.04 -23.07 -4.43
N TYR A 175 3.18 -23.67 -4.82
CA TYR A 175 4.31 -22.96 -5.43
C TYR A 175 3.93 -22.11 -6.67
N ARG A 176 2.91 -22.50 -7.42
CA ARG A 176 2.44 -21.72 -8.59
C ARG A 176 1.86 -20.37 -8.20
N ALA A 177 1.13 -20.32 -7.10
CA ALA A 177 0.57 -19.07 -6.58
C ALA A 177 1.66 -18.11 -6.08
N TRP A 178 2.76 -18.65 -5.55
CA TRP A 178 3.88 -17.86 -5.04
C TRP A 178 4.92 -17.51 -6.11
N ALA A 179 4.90 -18.14 -7.29
CA ALA A 179 5.92 -17.98 -8.32
C ALA A 179 6.09 -16.52 -8.81
N PRO A 180 5.04 -15.72 -9.05
CA PRO A 180 5.20 -14.30 -9.42
C PRO A 180 5.92 -13.49 -8.35
N PHE A 181 5.67 -13.75 -7.08
CA PHE A 181 6.35 -13.08 -5.95
C PHE A 181 7.82 -13.49 -5.85
N ALA A 182 8.09 -14.79 -6.01
CA ALA A 182 9.45 -15.30 -6.06
C ALA A 182 10.24 -14.68 -7.21
N ALA A 183 9.62 -14.52 -8.39
CA ALA A 183 10.25 -13.89 -9.54
C ALA A 183 10.59 -12.42 -9.27
N ILE A 184 9.71 -11.66 -8.59
CA ILE A 184 9.99 -10.29 -8.16
C ILE A 184 11.22 -10.25 -7.25
N ILE A 185 11.26 -11.10 -6.21
CA ILE A 185 12.36 -11.13 -5.24
C ILE A 185 13.68 -11.54 -5.91
N LEU A 186 13.67 -12.57 -6.76
CA LEU A 186 14.86 -13.07 -7.46
C LEU A 186 15.38 -12.09 -8.52
N ALA A 187 14.53 -11.28 -9.11
CA ALA A 187 14.92 -10.26 -10.07
C ALA A 187 15.68 -9.08 -9.43
N ILE A 188 15.55 -8.85 -8.12
CA ILE A 188 16.24 -7.75 -7.40
C ILE A 188 17.77 -7.89 -7.51
N PRO A 189 18.40 -8.99 -7.04
CA PRO A 189 19.86 -9.13 -7.12
C PRO A 189 20.35 -9.21 -8.57
N LEU A 190 19.57 -9.80 -9.47
CA LEU A 190 19.92 -9.88 -10.88
C LEU A 190 19.97 -8.49 -11.53
N GLY A 191 18.96 -7.66 -11.30
CA GLY A 191 18.92 -6.30 -11.83
C GLY A 191 20.01 -5.38 -11.22
N ALA A 192 20.30 -5.56 -9.92
CA ALA A 192 21.42 -4.88 -9.27
C ALA A 192 22.77 -5.28 -9.87
N ALA A 193 22.99 -6.57 -10.13
CA ALA A 193 24.20 -7.08 -10.78
C ALA A 193 24.37 -6.56 -12.23
N LEU A 194 23.27 -6.29 -12.92
CA LEU A 194 23.27 -5.69 -14.26
C LEU A 194 23.45 -4.16 -14.24
N GLY A 195 23.62 -3.55 -13.08
CA GLY A 195 23.83 -2.10 -12.93
C GLY A 195 22.62 -1.25 -13.32
N LEU A 196 21.40 -1.80 -13.23
CA LEU A 196 20.20 -1.04 -13.55
C LEU A 196 20.01 0.13 -12.57
N SER A 197 19.60 1.29 -13.10
CA SER A 197 19.17 2.41 -12.25
C SER A 197 17.99 1.98 -11.38
N THR A 198 17.85 2.57 -10.21
CA THR A 198 16.75 2.26 -9.27
C THR A 198 15.37 2.29 -9.94
N GLY A 199 15.10 3.28 -10.79
CA GLY A 199 13.84 3.40 -11.53
C GLY A 199 13.61 2.27 -12.54
N SER A 200 14.66 1.91 -13.30
CA SER A 200 14.61 0.80 -14.26
C SER A 200 14.50 -0.54 -13.54
N LEU A 201 15.21 -0.71 -12.43
CA LEU A 201 15.19 -1.92 -11.61
C LEU A 201 13.76 -2.26 -11.17
N ILE A 202 13.04 -1.28 -10.62
CA ILE A 202 11.65 -1.49 -10.15
C ILE A 202 10.74 -1.93 -11.30
N GLN A 203 10.84 -1.28 -12.45
CA GLN A 203 10.04 -1.65 -13.62
C GLN A 203 10.33 -3.07 -14.08
N VAL A 204 11.61 -3.47 -14.11
CA VAL A 204 12.04 -4.81 -14.52
C VAL A 204 11.59 -5.88 -13.54
N ILE A 205 11.74 -5.68 -12.22
CA ILE A 205 11.30 -6.68 -11.23
C ILE A 205 9.77 -6.88 -11.24
N MET A 206 9.00 -5.81 -11.38
CA MET A 206 7.54 -5.90 -11.48
C MET A 206 7.10 -6.58 -12.78
N LEU A 207 7.78 -6.27 -13.89
CA LEU A 207 7.54 -6.92 -15.17
C LEU A 207 7.89 -8.42 -15.12
N ALA A 208 8.99 -8.80 -14.46
CA ALA A 208 9.36 -10.20 -14.26
C ALA A 208 8.25 -10.99 -13.53
N GLY A 209 7.65 -10.42 -12.48
CA GLY A 209 6.50 -11.00 -11.80
C GLY A 209 5.29 -11.17 -12.73
N ALA A 210 4.96 -10.14 -13.51
CA ALA A 210 3.83 -10.19 -14.45
C ALA A 210 4.04 -11.21 -15.58
N VAL A 211 5.23 -11.27 -16.13
CA VAL A 211 5.61 -12.27 -17.15
C VAL A 211 5.53 -13.69 -16.60
N THR A 212 6.01 -13.89 -15.36
CA THR A 212 5.91 -15.18 -14.67
C THR A 212 4.45 -15.61 -14.48
N ALA A 213 3.59 -14.70 -14.02
CA ALA A 213 2.17 -14.96 -13.88
C ALA A 213 1.53 -15.33 -15.23
N LEU A 214 1.86 -14.60 -16.29
CA LEU A 214 1.36 -14.88 -17.65
C LEU A 214 1.85 -16.23 -18.18
N ILE A 215 3.11 -16.60 -18.00
CA ILE A 215 3.66 -17.87 -18.50
C ILE A 215 2.99 -19.05 -17.79
N LEU A 216 2.77 -18.97 -16.50
CA LEU A 216 2.17 -20.04 -15.69
C LEU A 216 0.65 -20.17 -15.86
N ALA A 217 -0.01 -19.12 -16.37
CA ALA A 217 -1.45 -19.13 -16.59
C ALA A 217 -1.84 -19.93 -17.86
N PRO A 218 -2.99 -20.62 -17.87
CA PRO A 218 -3.56 -21.20 -19.08
C PRO A 218 -3.89 -20.13 -20.15
N PRO A 219 -3.87 -20.46 -21.45
CA PRO A 219 -4.09 -19.48 -22.52
C PRO A 219 -5.35 -18.61 -22.37
N PRO A 220 -6.54 -19.14 -22.01
CA PRO A 220 -7.72 -18.30 -21.82
C PRO A 220 -7.55 -17.29 -20.70
N VAL A 221 -6.94 -17.70 -19.58
CA VAL A 221 -6.68 -16.82 -18.41
C VAL A 221 -5.64 -15.76 -18.74
N ARG A 222 -4.63 -16.06 -19.58
CA ARG A 222 -3.64 -15.05 -20.03
C ARG A 222 -4.32 -13.87 -20.71
N VAL A 223 -5.19 -14.16 -21.66
CA VAL A 223 -5.89 -13.13 -22.46
C VAL A 223 -6.85 -12.33 -21.57
N SER A 224 -7.66 -13.02 -20.78
CA SER A 224 -8.60 -12.38 -19.86
C SER A 224 -7.89 -11.56 -18.78
N GLY A 225 -6.90 -12.14 -18.12
CA GLY A 225 -6.12 -11.48 -17.06
C GLY A 225 -5.36 -10.27 -17.59
N LEU A 226 -4.77 -10.35 -18.79
CA LEU A 226 -4.11 -9.22 -19.43
C LEU A 226 -5.11 -8.10 -19.76
N HIS A 227 -6.27 -8.44 -20.35
CA HIS A 227 -7.31 -7.46 -20.69
C HIS A 227 -7.88 -6.78 -19.44
N ARG A 228 -8.27 -7.56 -18.42
CA ARG A 228 -8.82 -7.03 -17.17
C ARG A 228 -7.76 -6.27 -16.37
N GLY A 229 -6.51 -6.75 -16.37
CA GLY A 229 -5.37 -6.07 -15.77
C GLY A 229 -5.09 -4.72 -16.43
N ALA A 230 -5.05 -4.66 -17.76
CA ALA A 230 -4.86 -3.42 -18.50
C ALA A 230 -5.98 -2.40 -18.22
N LYS A 231 -7.26 -2.84 -18.24
CA LYS A 231 -8.41 -1.98 -17.92
C LYS A 231 -8.32 -1.42 -16.50
N HIS A 232 -7.96 -2.27 -15.53
CA HIS A 232 -7.81 -1.85 -14.12
C HIS A 232 -6.64 -0.89 -13.94
N ALA A 233 -5.48 -1.21 -14.52
CA ALA A 233 -4.31 -0.34 -14.51
C ALA A 233 -4.60 1.04 -15.12
N GLY A 234 -5.34 1.08 -16.23
CA GLY A 234 -5.70 2.33 -16.89
C GLY A 234 -6.44 3.31 -15.99
N LEU A 235 -7.37 2.82 -15.17
CA LEU A 235 -8.08 3.66 -14.19
C LEU A 235 -7.14 4.24 -13.14
N ILE A 236 -6.28 3.41 -12.55
CA ILE A 236 -5.32 3.86 -11.53
C ILE A 236 -4.30 4.84 -12.13
N ILE A 237 -3.78 4.55 -13.33
CA ILE A 237 -2.83 5.42 -14.02
C ILE A 237 -3.48 6.78 -14.33
N PHE A 238 -4.74 6.80 -14.74
CA PHE A 238 -5.47 8.05 -15.01
C PHE A 238 -5.56 8.92 -13.75
N ASP A 239 -5.93 8.34 -12.60
CA ASP A 239 -6.02 9.05 -11.34
C ASP A 239 -4.67 9.63 -10.91
N ILE A 240 -3.60 8.82 -11.01
CA ILE A 240 -2.24 9.26 -10.64
C ILE A 240 -1.70 10.32 -11.59
N CYS A 241 -2.01 10.23 -12.88
CA CYS A 241 -1.68 11.27 -13.87
C CYS A 241 -2.38 12.60 -13.55
N GLY A 242 -3.66 12.54 -13.13
CA GLY A 242 -4.38 13.71 -12.62
C GLY A 242 -3.70 14.36 -11.41
N ALA A 243 -3.22 13.53 -10.48
CA ALA A 243 -2.42 13.99 -9.35
C ALA A 243 -1.12 14.69 -9.79
N GLY A 244 -0.42 14.14 -10.77
CA GLY A 244 0.80 14.73 -11.32
C GLY A 244 0.54 16.09 -11.98
N ALA A 245 -0.58 16.23 -12.72
CA ALA A 245 -0.99 17.49 -13.29
C ALA A 245 -1.25 18.55 -12.20
N LEU A 246 -1.98 18.17 -11.15
CA LEU A 246 -2.28 19.06 -10.02
C LEU A 246 -1.01 19.48 -9.26
N ALA A 247 -0.13 18.52 -8.98
CA ALA A 247 1.14 18.80 -8.32
C ALA A 247 2.00 19.82 -9.10
N ALA A 248 2.08 19.66 -10.42
CA ALA A 248 2.81 20.59 -11.27
C ALA A 248 2.23 22.02 -11.24
N VAL A 249 0.89 22.14 -11.22
CA VAL A 249 0.22 23.46 -11.10
C VAL A 249 0.45 24.09 -9.72
N ILE A 250 0.38 23.29 -8.64
CA ILE A 250 0.65 23.75 -7.28
C ILE A 250 2.07 24.30 -7.15
N LEU A 251 3.06 23.62 -7.76
CA LEU A 251 4.44 24.08 -7.76
C LEU A 251 4.60 25.42 -8.46
N GLU A 252 4.07 25.56 -9.67
CA GLU A 252 4.16 26.80 -10.46
C GLU A 252 3.42 27.97 -9.82
N SER A 253 2.36 27.70 -9.05
CA SER A 253 1.56 28.75 -8.40
C SER A 253 2.24 29.44 -7.22
N GLY A 254 3.36 28.90 -6.72
CA GLY A 254 3.98 29.34 -5.47
C GLY A 254 3.22 28.98 -4.19
N PHE A 255 2.07 28.29 -4.32
CA PHE A 255 1.22 27.86 -3.20
C PHE A 255 1.99 27.02 -2.19
N ALA A 256 2.89 26.15 -2.67
CA ALA A 256 3.73 25.29 -1.84
C ALA A 256 4.59 26.09 -0.83
N GLY A 257 5.25 27.15 -1.32
CA GLY A 257 6.07 28.02 -0.47
C GLY A 257 5.23 28.79 0.55
N ALA A 258 4.07 29.30 0.14
CA ALA A 258 3.16 30.01 1.03
C ALA A 258 2.65 29.09 2.17
N VAL A 259 2.16 27.89 1.85
CA VAL A 259 1.67 26.93 2.85
C VAL A 259 2.76 26.49 3.81
N LEU A 260 3.97 26.18 3.31
CA LEU A 260 5.10 25.82 4.18
C LEU A 260 5.52 27.00 5.08
N GLY A 261 5.46 28.24 4.57
CA GLY A 261 5.70 29.45 5.36
C GLY A 261 4.73 29.56 6.53
N GLU A 262 3.43 29.42 6.28
CA GLU A 262 2.39 29.46 7.31
C GLU A 262 2.54 28.30 8.32
N ILE A 263 2.77 27.08 7.85
CA ILE A 263 3.02 25.92 8.76
C ILE A 263 4.23 26.20 9.65
N SER A 264 5.30 26.76 9.11
CA SER A 264 6.53 27.05 9.87
C SER A 264 6.36 28.13 10.95
N MET A 265 5.32 28.99 10.85
CA MET A 265 4.99 29.96 11.88
C MET A 265 4.22 29.37 13.06
N ILE A 266 3.44 28.29 12.83
CA ILE A 266 2.54 27.70 13.84
C ILE A 266 3.03 26.37 14.40
N ALA A 267 3.98 25.72 13.73
CA ALA A 267 4.46 24.39 14.11
C ALA A 267 6.00 24.29 14.02
N PRO A 268 6.62 23.43 14.85
CA PRO A 268 8.04 23.13 14.74
C PRO A 268 8.39 22.61 13.33
N LEU A 269 9.58 22.97 12.84
CA LEU A 269 10.09 22.55 11.53
C LEU A 269 10.00 21.03 11.31
N LEU A 270 10.27 20.26 12.37
CA LEU A 270 10.17 18.80 12.40
C LEU A 270 8.77 18.25 12.11
N ALA A 271 7.72 19.02 12.41
CA ALA A 271 6.34 18.60 12.18
C ALA A 271 5.79 19.06 10.81
N ALA A 272 6.46 20.00 10.14
CA ALA A 272 5.94 20.60 8.91
C ALA A 272 5.63 19.59 7.79
N PRO A 273 6.49 18.59 7.48
CA PRO A 273 6.17 17.59 6.44
C PRO A 273 4.96 16.71 6.81
N PHE A 274 4.84 16.34 8.08
CA PHE A 274 3.71 15.58 8.60
C PHE A 274 2.40 16.36 8.50
N ILE A 275 2.40 17.62 8.93
CA ILE A 275 1.21 18.50 8.89
C ILE A 275 0.79 18.77 7.45
N LEU A 276 1.74 19.07 6.56
CA LEU A 276 1.47 19.26 5.13
C LEU A 276 0.77 18.04 4.53
N ALA A 277 1.33 16.85 4.75
CA ALA A 277 0.76 15.61 4.24
C ALA A 277 -0.61 15.30 4.86
N ALA A 278 -0.81 15.55 6.15
CA ALA A 278 -2.08 15.36 6.82
C ALA A 278 -3.18 16.29 6.28
N LEU A 279 -2.86 17.56 6.02
CA LEU A 279 -3.78 18.53 5.42
C LEU A 279 -4.16 18.13 3.98
N LEU A 280 -3.16 17.76 3.17
CA LEU A 280 -3.40 17.28 1.80
C LEU A 280 -4.24 16.00 1.78
N GLN A 281 -3.95 15.04 2.67
CA GLN A 281 -4.71 13.80 2.78
C GLN A 281 -6.16 14.07 3.19
N THR A 282 -6.39 14.98 4.12
CA THR A 282 -7.73 15.38 4.56
C THR A 282 -8.53 16.02 3.41
N ALA A 283 -7.87 16.83 2.60
CA ALA A 283 -8.53 17.57 1.53
C ALA A 283 -8.95 16.68 0.35
N GLN A 284 -8.14 15.66 -0.01
CA GLN A 284 -8.33 14.92 -1.26
C GLN A 284 -8.42 13.38 -1.11
N GLY A 285 -8.07 12.83 0.06
CA GLY A 285 -8.33 11.43 0.44
C GLY A 285 -7.45 10.36 -0.22
N SER A 286 -6.54 10.71 -1.13
CA SER A 286 -5.67 9.71 -1.80
C SER A 286 -4.23 9.79 -1.30
N ARG A 287 -3.72 8.69 -0.73
CA ARG A 287 -2.33 8.62 -0.25
C ARG A 287 -1.30 8.82 -1.35
N VAL A 288 -1.59 8.31 -2.54
CA VAL A 288 -0.69 8.45 -3.69
C VAL A 288 -0.62 9.90 -4.13
N VAL A 289 -1.77 10.57 -4.25
CA VAL A 289 -1.83 12.00 -4.62
C VAL A 289 -1.13 12.86 -3.57
N THR A 290 -1.39 12.58 -2.27
CA THR A 290 -0.72 13.26 -1.17
C THR A 290 0.80 13.07 -1.24
N ALA A 291 1.29 11.86 -1.50
CA ALA A 291 2.71 11.58 -1.61
C ALA A 291 3.35 12.33 -2.79
N VAL A 292 2.72 12.29 -3.96
CA VAL A 292 3.21 13.00 -5.16
C VAL A 292 3.30 14.49 -4.91
N ILE A 293 2.23 15.11 -4.40
CA ILE A 293 2.20 16.55 -4.13
C ILE A 293 3.22 16.92 -3.05
N SER A 294 3.25 16.18 -1.92
CA SER A 294 4.19 16.47 -0.83
C SER A 294 5.64 16.31 -1.26
N ALA A 295 5.95 15.31 -2.07
CA ALA A 295 7.30 15.10 -2.62
C ALA A 295 7.78 16.30 -3.42
N GLU A 296 6.93 16.80 -4.32
CA GLU A 296 7.27 17.95 -5.16
C GLU A 296 7.31 19.27 -4.36
N VAL A 297 6.36 19.47 -3.44
CA VAL A 297 6.32 20.67 -2.57
C VAL A 297 7.55 20.76 -1.66
N LEU A 298 8.00 19.65 -1.09
CA LEU A 298 9.13 19.64 -0.17
C LEU A 298 10.48 19.66 -0.88
N ARG A 299 10.55 19.23 -2.13
CA ARG A 299 11.79 19.15 -2.90
C ARG A 299 12.49 20.51 -2.98
N GLY A 300 13.77 20.53 -2.55
CA GLY A 300 14.61 21.73 -2.60
C GLY A 300 14.26 22.82 -1.59
N THR A 301 13.34 22.56 -0.65
CA THR A 301 13.03 23.51 0.43
C THR A 301 14.03 23.46 1.58
N ALA A 302 14.11 24.52 2.36
CA ALA A 302 14.93 24.57 3.58
C ALA A 302 14.47 23.52 4.61
N VAL A 303 13.17 23.19 4.66
CA VAL A 303 12.62 22.13 5.51
C VAL A 303 13.22 20.77 5.14
N ALA A 304 13.26 20.44 3.85
CA ALA A 304 13.83 19.19 3.39
C ALA A 304 15.35 19.13 3.59
N ALA A 305 16.06 20.26 3.44
CA ALA A 305 17.49 20.32 3.67
C ALA A 305 17.89 20.17 5.16
N ALA A 306 17.01 20.51 6.10
CA ALA A 306 17.24 20.43 7.52
C ALA A 306 16.92 19.05 8.12
N LEU A 307 16.32 18.14 7.35
CA LEU A 307 15.87 16.84 7.84
C LEU A 307 16.64 15.70 7.18
N HIS A 308 16.87 14.64 7.94
CA HIS A 308 17.41 13.41 7.33
C HIS A 308 16.39 12.82 6.34
N PRO A 309 16.80 12.45 5.10
CA PRO A 309 15.88 12.05 4.04
C PRO A 309 14.92 10.90 4.41
N ILE A 310 15.38 9.90 5.16
CA ILE A 310 14.53 8.80 5.64
C ILE A 310 13.46 9.30 6.61
N ALA A 311 13.83 10.14 7.56
CA ALA A 311 12.91 10.74 8.51
C ALA A 311 11.86 11.62 7.80
N LEU A 312 12.30 12.41 6.83
CA LEU A 312 11.44 13.25 6.01
C LEU A 312 10.38 12.43 5.24
N VAL A 313 10.79 11.34 4.58
CA VAL A 313 9.88 10.43 3.88
C VAL A 313 8.88 9.82 4.86
N LEU A 314 9.33 9.33 6.02
CA LEU A 314 8.45 8.75 7.04
C LEU A 314 7.48 9.78 7.62
N MET A 315 7.88 11.04 7.81
CA MET A 315 6.99 12.12 8.27
C MET A 315 5.85 12.38 7.28
N VAL A 316 6.15 12.40 5.99
CA VAL A 316 5.12 12.55 4.94
C VAL A 316 4.17 11.34 4.95
N ILE A 317 4.70 10.12 4.98
CA ILE A 317 3.89 8.90 5.05
C ILE A 317 2.99 8.93 6.29
N ALA A 318 3.53 9.27 7.45
CA ALA A 318 2.78 9.39 8.70
C ALA A 318 1.55 10.29 8.54
N GLY A 319 1.70 11.45 7.89
CA GLY A 319 0.60 12.37 7.61
C GLY A 319 -0.50 11.74 6.74
N THR A 320 -0.15 10.86 5.80
CA THR A 320 -1.15 10.18 4.95
C THR A 320 -2.01 9.17 5.72
N PHE A 321 -1.59 8.75 6.91
CA PHE A 321 -2.32 7.77 7.73
C PHE A 321 -3.29 8.40 8.72
N VAL A 322 -3.05 9.64 9.17
CA VAL A 322 -3.80 10.24 10.29
C VAL A 322 -5.28 10.46 9.97
N PHE A 323 -5.59 10.84 8.73
CA PHE A 323 -6.96 11.13 8.32
C PHE A 323 -7.47 10.17 7.24
N SER A 324 -7.72 8.90 7.61
CA SER A 324 -8.44 7.92 6.79
C SER A 324 -9.92 7.94 7.15
N TYR A 325 -10.65 8.89 6.56
CA TYR A 325 -12.03 9.18 6.91
C TYR A 325 -12.89 9.40 5.64
N VAL A 326 -13.91 10.21 5.70
CA VAL A 326 -14.95 10.39 4.67
C VAL A 326 -14.40 10.78 3.29
N THR A 327 -13.25 11.47 3.24
CA THR A 327 -12.59 11.85 1.99
C THR A 327 -11.81 10.68 1.36
N ASP A 328 -11.48 9.64 2.13
CA ASP A 328 -10.72 8.49 1.66
C ASP A 328 -11.67 7.46 1.01
N PRO A 329 -11.56 7.16 -0.30
CA PRO A 329 -12.38 6.15 -0.95
C PRO A 329 -12.30 4.77 -0.30
N PHE A 330 -11.15 4.43 0.28
CA PHE A 330 -10.96 3.14 0.93
C PHE A 330 -11.82 3.01 2.20
N PHE A 331 -12.04 4.08 2.93
CA PHE A 331 -12.97 4.11 4.07
C PHE A 331 -14.36 3.59 3.67
N TRP A 332 -14.90 4.04 2.54
CA TRP A 332 -16.22 3.64 2.07
C TRP A 332 -16.28 2.19 1.62
N ILE A 333 -15.21 1.71 0.97
CA ILE A 333 -15.12 0.32 0.52
C ILE A 333 -15.09 -0.62 1.73
N VAL A 334 -14.27 -0.32 2.74
CA VAL A 334 -14.20 -1.11 3.99
C VAL A 334 -15.54 -1.04 4.72
N LYS A 335 -16.15 0.13 4.82
CA LYS A 335 -17.47 0.32 5.44
C LYS A 335 -18.55 -0.53 4.76
N HIS A 336 -18.54 -0.59 3.45
CA HIS A 336 -19.49 -1.40 2.69
C HIS A 336 -19.28 -2.89 2.92
N ALA A 337 -18.03 -3.35 2.88
CA ALA A 337 -17.66 -4.74 3.06
C ALA A 337 -17.94 -5.27 4.48
N THR A 338 -17.71 -4.44 5.51
CA THR A 338 -17.97 -4.79 6.91
C THR A 338 -19.44 -4.65 7.28
N GLY A 339 -20.17 -3.76 6.62
CA GLY A 339 -21.53 -3.36 7.00
C GLY A 339 -21.59 -2.49 8.27
N ASP A 340 -20.47 -1.90 8.67
CA ASP A 340 -20.36 -1.10 9.88
C ASP A 340 -21.06 0.27 9.76
N GLY A 341 -21.56 0.78 10.87
CA GLY A 341 -21.95 2.17 11.01
C GLY A 341 -20.74 3.11 11.06
N TYR A 342 -20.98 4.43 11.05
CA TYR A 342 -19.89 5.40 11.11
C TYR A 342 -19.05 5.30 12.39
N ARG A 343 -19.69 5.06 13.53
CA ARG A 343 -19.01 4.94 14.82
C ARG A 343 -18.07 3.74 14.85
N GLU A 344 -18.56 2.60 14.39
CA GLU A 344 -17.77 1.36 14.30
C GLU A 344 -16.60 1.52 13.34
N MET A 345 -16.81 2.19 12.21
CA MET A 345 -15.73 2.50 11.26
C MET A 345 -14.66 3.43 11.87
N ILE A 346 -15.08 4.45 12.61
CA ILE A 346 -14.11 5.33 13.28
C ILE A 346 -13.27 4.53 14.27
N THR A 347 -13.88 3.73 15.13
CA THR A 347 -13.17 2.97 16.17
C THR A 347 -12.42 1.76 15.60
N GLY A 348 -12.97 1.11 14.59
CA GLY A 348 -12.43 -0.13 14.03
C GLY A 348 -11.45 0.05 12.88
N TYR A 349 -11.44 1.20 12.22
CA TYR A 349 -10.59 1.46 11.06
C TYR A 349 -9.85 2.80 11.17
N THR A 350 -10.57 3.94 11.30
CA THR A 350 -9.94 5.27 11.27
C THR A 350 -8.95 5.47 12.41
N LEU A 351 -9.34 5.22 13.66
CA LEU A 351 -8.46 5.39 14.82
C LEU A 351 -7.23 4.46 14.81
N PRO A 352 -7.37 3.14 14.50
CA PRO A 352 -6.20 2.29 14.32
C PRO A 352 -5.24 2.76 13.22
N VAL A 353 -5.75 3.22 12.08
CA VAL A 353 -4.91 3.77 10.99
C VAL A 353 -4.23 5.07 11.44
N ALA A 354 -4.96 5.96 12.13
CA ALA A 354 -4.39 7.17 12.69
C ALA A 354 -3.30 6.87 13.75
N ALA A 355 -3.52 5.86 14.59
CA ALA A 355 -2.51 5.40 15.55
C ALA A 355 -1.24 4.91 14.84
N CYS A 356 -1.37 4.15 13.72
CA CYS A 356 -0.22 3.80 12.89
C CYS A 356 0.52 5.05 12.41
N GLY A 357 -0.20 6.06 11.91
CA GLY A 357 0.38 7.33 11.48
C GLY A 357 1.19 8.02 12.57
N LEU A 358 0.64 8.09 13.78
CA LEU A 358 1.35 8.68 14.93
C LEU A 358 2.59 7.87 15.34
N VAL A 359 2.52 6.53 15.30
CA VAL A 359 3.69 5.68 15.58
C VAL A 359 4.77 5.87 14.52
N ILE A 360 4.40 5.96 13.22
CA ILE A 360 5.33 6.26 12.13
C ILE A 360 5.99 7.64 12.36
N PHE A 361 5.20 8.64 12.76
CA PHE A 361 5.73 9.99 13.06
C PHE A 361 6.70 9.98 14.22
N CYS A 362 6.37 9.30 15.32
CA CYS A 362 7.30 9.14 16.46
C CYS A 362 8.58 8.42 16.04
N ALA A 363 8.49 7.35 15.24
CA ALA A 363 9.65 6.66 14.70
C ALA A 363 10.52 7.58 13.82
N ALA A 364 9.88 8.43 13.00
CA ALA A 364 10.59 9.42 12.19
C ALA A 364 11.34 10.45 13.05
N LEU A 365 10.73 10.92 14.15
CA LEU A 365 11.40 11.84 15.10
C LEU A 365 12.59 11.18 15.80
N ILE A 366 12.46 9.93 16.22
CA ILE A 366 13.56 9.17 16.84
C ILE A 366 14.70 8.99 15.84
N LEU A 367 14.39 8.59 14.63
CA LEU A 367 15.41 8.45 13.56
C LEU A 367 16.09 9.77 13.24
N GLN A 368 15.35 10.86 13.20
CA GLN A 368 15.92 12.19 13.00
C GLN A 368 16.93 12.53 14.09
N GLY A 369 16.62 12.23 15.35
CA GLY A 369 17.54 12.48 16.48
C GLY A 369 18.74 11.53 16.53
N LEU A 370 18.66 10.35 15.93
CA LEU A 370 19.75 9.36 15.89
C LEU A 370 20.69 9.54 14.70
N LEU A 371 20.21 10.15 13.60
CA LEU A 371 20.93 10.28 12.34
C LEU A 371 21.49 11.68 12.09
N LEU A 372 21.24 12.62 13.01
CA LEU A 372 21.91 13.92 13.11
C LEU A 372 23.16 13.80 13.95
#